data_69199d4ffe943c14a1e2d2822acb4a7f
#
_entry.id   69199d4ffe943c14a1e2d2822acb4a7f
#
_cell.length_a   1.000
_cell.length_b   1.000
_cell.length_c   1.000
_cell.angle_alpha   90.00
_cell.angle_beta   90.00
_cell.angle_gamma   90.00
#
_symmetry.space_group_name_H-M   'P 1'
#
loop_
_entity.id
_entity.type
_entity.pdbx_description
1 polymer ?
#
loop_
_entity_poly.entity_id
_entity_poly.type
_entity_poly.pdbx_seq_one_letter_code
_entity_poly.pdbx_strand_id
1 'polypeptide(L)'
;MGFHRPQVKEAAKAAIRQAHPSPRWITLLFFLLVWGVPGALMLLAARPLLNLAALAAAGVPEHPLYRYTASVSGGLFSLLFFLSVLVTLFCVVLTYGYLSYGLKLWRGQETGWRDLFCGIPQAGRVLLLTLEIFLFSLLWAVLGTILLTIGVFILNTVSFLLAALSYQLGQLFLELLSLAASVGFMVFFYSRVLRYALAYYILLDQPRYRASEALDASKDLMVGHRWTFFVLLLSFLGWFLLGSLLCSAAGLLCQQLLPSGSVGLALITWLLTSLCTLPLTLWLVPYLACSCAGFYEAVAQNPGPASGFPPRPEESDPERRSRGGFDGDYRPGDYQGPDLPI
;
A
#
# COMPACT_ATOMS: atom_id res chain seq x y z
N MET A 1 -17.63 2.86 -23.34
CA MET A 1 -17.01 4.20 -23.23
C MET A 1 -15.61 4.06 -22.72
N GLY A 2 -14.59 4.68 -23.36
CA GLY A 2 -13.20 4.55 -22.93
C GLY A 2 -12.98 5.24 -21.56
N PHE A 3 -12.24 4.63 -20.66
CA PHE A 3 -11.83 5.22 -19.39
C PHE A 3 -11.00 6.48 -19.62
N HIS A 4 -11.56 7.65 -19.33
CA HIS A 4 -10.88 8.94 -19.47
C HIS A 4 -10.19 9.34 -18.17
N ARG A 5 -8.90 9.04 -18.04
CA ARG A 5 -8.04 9.32 -16.86
C ARG A 5 -8.12 10.76 -16.35
N PRO A 6 -8.06 11.81 -17.22
CA PRO A 6 -8.13 13.18 -16.72
C PRO A 6 -9.46 13.47 -16.03
N GLN A 7 -10.58 12.96 -16.54
CA GLN A 7 -11.91 13.14 -15.94
C GLN A 7 -11.99 12.53 -14.53
N VAL A 8 -11.46 11.30 -14.34
CA VAL A 8 -11.44 10.66 -13.01
C VAL A 8 -10.59 11.46 -12.03
N LYS A 9 -9.46 12.02 -12.46
CA LYS A 9 -8.60 12.85 -11.62
C LYS A 9 -9.25 14.19 -11.27
N GLU A 10 -9.94 14.81 -12.18
CA GLU A 10 -10.67 16.06 -11.93
C GLU A 10 -11.86 15.81 -10.99
N ALA A 11 -12.63 14.75 -11.21
CA ALA A 11 -13.72 14.35 -10.33
C ALA A 11 -13.22 14.03 -8.90
N ALA A 12 -12.09 13.32 -8.78
CA ALA A 12 -11.46 13.07 -7.47
C ALA A 12 -11.04 14.37 -6.75
N LYS A 13 -10.47 15.34 -7.49
CA LYS A 13 -10.14 16.66 -6.91
C LYS A 13 -11.39 17.43 -6.47
N ALA A 14 -12.47 17.37 -7.26
CA ALA A 14 -13.73 18.02 -6.93
C ALA A 14 -14.35 17.40 -5.67
N ALA A 15 -14.40 16.06 -5.57
CA ALA A 15 -14.90 15.34 -4.42
C ALA A 15 -14.13 15.71 -3.14
N ILE A 16 -12.78 15.79 -3.21
CA ILE A 16 -11.93 16.17 -2.08
C ILE A 16 -12.18 17.62 -1.62
N ARG A 17 -12.47 18.54 -2.55
CA ARG A 17 -12.74 19.94 -2.23
C ARG A 17 -14.08 20.16 -1.54
N GLN A 18 -15.08 19.34 -1.88
CA GLN A 18 -16.45 19.44 -1.36
C GLN A 18 -16.64 18.69 -0.04
N ALA A 19 -15.69 17.81 0.33
CA ALA A 19 -15.83 16.95 1.50
C ALA A 19 -15.75 17.72 2.82
N HIS A 20 -16.67 17.42 3.72
CA HIS A 20 -16.72 17.88 5.09
C HIS A 20 -16.91 16.68 6.03
N PRO A 21 -16.06 16.46 7.07
CA PRO A 21 -14.85 17.23 7.45
C PRO A 21 -13.72 17.11 6.41
N SER A 22 -12.77 18.05 6.44
CA SER A 22 -11.72 18.08 5.42
C SER A 22 -10.92 16.78 5.40
N PRO A 23 -10.70 16.16 4.22
CA PRO A 23 -10.00 14.87 4.08
C PRO A 23 -8.60 14.84 4.71
N ARG A 24 -7.97 16.01 4.86
CA ARG A 24 -6.64 16.17 5.44
C ARG A 24 -6.58 15.69 6.89
N TRP A 25 -7.60 16.00 7.70
CA TRP A 25 -7.64 15.60 9.11
C TRP A 25 -7.83 14.10 9.28
N ILE A 26 -8.66 13.49 8.46
CA ILE A 26 -8.89 12.03 8.47
C ILE A 26 -7.62 11.30 8.00
N THR A 27 -6.96 11.82 6.97
CA THR A 27 -5.69 11.27 6.48
C THR A 27 -4.57 11.47 7.50
N LEU A 28 -4.53 12.60 8.22
CA LEU A 28 -3.57 12.82 9.30
C LEU A 28 -3.77 11.80 10.42
N LEU A 29 -5.01 11.59 10.86
CA LEU A 29 -5.34 10.58 11.87
C LEU A 29 -4.93 9.18 11.41
N PHE A 30 -5.27 8.82 10.17
CA PHE A 30 -4.88 7.55 9.56
C PHE A 30 -3.35 7.39 9.55
N PHE A 31 -2.62 8.42 9.10
CA PHE A 31 -1.17 8.38 9.02
C PHE A 31 -0.51 8.26 10.42
N LEU A 32 -1.05 8.97 11.40
CA LEU A 32 -0.57 8.89 12.79
C LEU A 32 -0.79 7.48 13.37
N LEU A 33 -1.91 6.84 13.09
CA LEU A 33 -2.20 5.48 13.56
C LEU A 33 -1.35 4.43 12.83
N VAL A 34 -1.20 4.53 11.51
CA VAL A 34 -0.54 3.50 10.68
C VAL A 34 0.99 3.63 10.68
N TRP A 35 1.53 4.84 10.81
CA TRP A 35 2.97 5.09 10.80
C TRP A 35 3.53 5.57 12.14
N GLY A 36 2.77 6.38 12.86
CA GLY A 36 3.20 6.96 14.14
C GLY A 36 3.32 5.90 15.22
N VAL A 37 2.30 5.06 15.39
CA VAL A 37 2.31 4.02 16.44
C VAL A 37 3.37 2.94 16.16
N PRO A 38 3.47 2.31 14.97
CA PRO A 38 4.56 1.37 14.69
C PRO A 38 5.94 2.01 14.76
N GLY A 39 6.08 3.26 14.29
CA GLY A 39 7.35 4.00 14.37
C GLY A 39 7.80 4.23 15.81
N ALA A 40 6.88 4.61 16.70
CA ALA A 40 7.16 4.77 18.13
C ALA A 40 7.57 3.44 18.78
N LEU A 41 6.90 2.34 18.44
CA LEU A 41 7.26 1.00 18.91
C LEU A 41 8.65 0.56 18.44
N MET A 42 8.98 0.84 17.17
CA MET A 42 10.32 0.58 16.62
C MET A 42 11.40 1.38 17.35
N LEU A 43 11.17 2.65 17.65
CA LEU A 43 12.10 3.49 18.40
C LEU A 43 12.29 2.98 19.83
N LEU A 44 11.22 2.51 20.49
CA LEU A 44 11.31 1.89 21.81
C LEU A 44 12.09 0.58 21.77
N ALA A 45 11.90 -0.24 20.73
CA ALA A 45 12.61 -1.50 20.54
C ALA A 45 14.11 -1.28 20.20
N ALA A 46 14.47 -0.21 19.53
CA ALA A 46 15.82 0.09 19.16
C ALA A 46 16.72 0.47 20.35
N ARG A 47 16.17 1.12 21.39
CA ARG A 47 16.95 1.57 22.56
C ARG A 47 17.72 0.47 23.27
N PRO A 48 17.11 -0.67 23.69
CA PRO A 48 17.84 -1.74 24.36
C PRO A 48 18.95 -2.35 23.48
N LEU A 49 18.70 -2.46 22.16
CA LEU A 49 19.69 -2.99 21.23
C LEU A 49 20.88 -2.04 21.05
N LEU A 50 20.63 -0.73 21.00
CA LEU A 50 21.68 0.29 20.92
C LEU A 50 22.52 0.33 22.20
N ASN A 51 21.91 0.20 23.37
CA ASN A 51 22.64 0.11 24.63
C ASN A 51 23.52 -1.14 24.69
N LEU A 52 22.99 -2.29 24.23
CA LEU A 52 23.73 -3.53 24.15
C LEU A 52 24.93 -3.44 23.19
N ALA A 53 24.71 -2.83 22.02
CA ALA A 53 25.78 -2.59 21.04
C ALA A 53 26.86 -1.65 21.59
N ALA A 54 26.48 -0.60 22.33
CA ALA A 54 27.40 0.32 22.98
C ALA A 54 28.24 -0.38 24.06
N LEU A 55 27.66 -1.26 24.88
CA LEU A 55 28.37 -2.07 25.88
C LEU A 55 29.33 -3.08 25.21
N ALA A 56 28.88 -3.69 24.10
CA ALA A 56 29.76 -4.60 23.33
C ALA A 56 30.96 -3.86 22.73
N ALA A 57 30.74 -2.67 22.18
CA ALA A 57 31.80 -1.83 21.62
C ALA A 57 32.78 -1.31 22.67
N ALA A 58 32.35 -1.15 23.93
CA ALA A 58 33.19 -0.80 25.06
C ALA A 58 34.06 -1.94 25.58
N GLY A 59 34.04 -3.14 24.95
CA GLY A 59 34.86 -4.28 25.31
C GLY A 59 34.49 -4.98 26.61
N VAL A 60 33.21 -4.91 27.03
CA VAL A 60 32.71 -5.45 28.32
C VAL A 60 31.77 -6.67 28.16
N PRO A 61 31.97 -7.58 27.16
CA PRO A 61 31.00 -8.68 26.92
C PRO A 61 30.99 -9.74 28.04
N GLU A 62 32.05 -9.81 28.86
CA GLU A 62 32.15 -10.79 29.96
C GLU A 62 31.60 -10.29 31.30
N HIS A 63 31.24 -9.02 31.38
CA HIS A 63 30.73 -8.45 32.64
C HIS A 63 29.30 -8.96 32.95
N PRO A 64 28.98 -9.30 34.21
CA PRO A 64 27.64 -9.76 34.59
C PRO A 64 26.51 -8.82 34.17
N LEU A 65 26.75 -7.51 34.19
CA LEU A 65 25.79 -6.52 33.74
C LEU A 65 25.47 -6.65 32.25
N TYR A 66 26.44 -7.04 31.40
CA TYR A 66 26.18 -7.28 29.97
C TYR A 66 25.22 -8.46 29.78
N ARG A 67 25.42 -9.57 30.49
CA ARG A 67 24.53 -10.74 30.44
C ARG A 67 23.13 -10.41 30.93
N TYR A 68 23.02 -9.65 32.02
CA TYR A 68 21.73 -9.20 32.55
C TYR A 68 21.02 -8.26 31.57
N THR A 69 21.71 -7.24 31.05
CA THR A 69 21.14 -6.33 30.04
C THR A 69 20.78 -7.05 28.76
N ALA A 70 21.57 -8.03 28.31
CA ALA A 70 21.28 -8.85 27.14
C ALA A 70 19.97 -9.67 27.32
N SER A 71 19.80 -10.31 28.49
CA SER A 71 18.60 -11.10 28.77
C SER A 71 17.33 -10.23 28.85
N VAL A 72 17.39 -9.10 29.54
CA VAL A 72 16.28 -8.13 29.64
C VAL A 72 15.98 -7.53 28.28
N SER A 73 17.00 -7.17 27.50
CA SER A 73 16.83 -6.63 26.15
C SER A 73 16.19 -7.65 25.21
N GLY A 74 16.56 -8.94 25.32
CA GLY A 74 15.95 -10.03 24.55
C GLY A 74 14.48 -10.23 24.87
N GLY A 75 14.10 -10.24 26.15
CA GLY A 75 12.70 -10.34 26.58
C GLY A 75 11.85 -9.15 26.14
N LEU A 76 12.37 -7.94 26.29
CA LEU A 76 11.70 -6.72 25.85
C LEU A 76 11.57 -6.69 24.33
N PHE A 77 12.61 -7.09 23.59
CA PHE A 77 12.55 -7.20 22.13
C PHE A 77 11.48 -8.18 21.67
N SER A 78 11.38 -9.38 22.29
CA SER A 78 10.32 -10.35 21.97
C SER A 78 8.95 -9.75 22.19
N LEU A 79 8.71 -9.10 23.34
CA LEU A 79 7.43 -8.47 23.66
C LEU A 79 7.07 -7.40 22.62
N LEU A 80 8.01 -6.50 22.30
CA LEU A 80 7.80 -5.44 21.34
C LEU A 80 7.61 -5.98 19.92
N PHE A 81 8.27 -7.10 19.58
CA PHE A 81 8.05 -7.80 18.32
C PHE A 81 6.62 -8.32 18.20
N PHE A 82 6.11 -9.04 19.20
CA PHE A 82 4.72 -9.50 19.20
C PHE A 82 3.73 -8.33 19.15
N LEU A 83 3.98 -7.28 19.92
CA LEU A 83 3.15 -6.09 19.88
C LEU A 83 3.17 -5.42 18.50
N SER A 84 4.33 -5.37 17.83
CA SER A 84 4.43 -4.82 16.47
C SER A 84 3.65 -5.64 15.45
N VAL A 85 3.62 -6.97 15.60
CA VAL A 85 2.78 -7.84 14.75
C VAL A 85 1.29 -7.52 14.94
N LEU A 86 0.83 -7.41 16.19
CA LEU A 86 -0.57 -7.06 16.49
C LEU A 86 -0.93 -5.68 15.91
N VAL A 87 -0.05 -4.71 16.09
CA VAL A 87 -0.26 -3.36 15.53
C VAL A 87 -0.29 -3.41 14.00
N THR A 88 0.57 -4.20 13.36
CA THR A 88 0.56 -4.36 11.89
C THR A 88 -0.76 -4.95 11.40
N LEU A 89 -1.29 -5.99 12.06
CA LEU A 89 -2.59 -6.56 11.74
C LEU A 89 -3.72 -5.52 11.91
N PHE A 90 -3.67 -4.72 12.95
CA PHE A 90 -4.61 -3.62 13.16
C PHE A 90 -4.49 -2.56 12.06
N CYS A 91 -3.28 -2.19 11.64
CA CYS A 91 -3.03 -1.26 10.54
C CYS A 91 -3.62 -1.75 9.20
N VAL A 92 -3.62 -3.06 8.95
CA VAL A 92 -4.28 -3.65 7.77
C VAL A 92 -5.79 -3.38 7.80
N VAL A 93 -6.44 -3.57 8.95
CA VAL A 93 -7.87 -3.30 9.12
C VAL A 93 -8.18 -1.81 8.95
N LEU A 94 -7.31 -0.92 9.48
CA LEU A 94 -7.44 0.52 9.29
C LEU A 94 -7.26 0.93 7.81
N THR A 95 -6.36 0.28 7.09
CA THR A 95 -6.16 0.53 5.65
C THR A 95 -7.40 0.18 4.85
N TYR A 96 -8.06 -0.93 5.17
CA TYR A 96 -9.36 -1.28 4.60
C TYR A 96 -10.43 -0.21 4.90
N GLY A 97 -10.48 0.29 6.14
CA GLY A 97 -11.34 1.40 6.52
C GLY A 97 -11.04 2.68 5.73
N TYR A 98 -9.78 2.97 5.46
CA TYR A 98 -9.38 4.11 4.64
C TYR A 98 -9.79 3.96 3.16
N LEU A 99 -9.77 2.73 2.60
CA LEU A 99 -10.31 2.46 1.26
C LEU A 99 -11.83 2.65 1.21
N SER A 100 -12.55 2.23 2.26
CA SER A 100 -13.98 2.53 2.43
C SER A 100 -14.25 4.02 2.45
N TYR A 101 -13.46 4.78 3.22
CA TYR A 101 -13.52 6.24 3.24
C TYR A 101 -13.32 6.84 1.84
N GLY A 102 -12.32 6.38 1.08
CA GLY A 102 -12.06 6.84 -0.28
C GLY A 102 -13.22 6.53 -1.24
N LEU A 103 -13.86 5.38 -1.09
CA LEU A 103 -15.02 4.98 -1.90
C LEU A 103 -16.26 5.83 -1.59
N LYS A 104 -16.55 6.06 -0.31
CA LYS A 104 -17.64 6.96 0.13
C LYS A 104 -17.41 8.39 -0.35
N LEU A 105 -16.16 8.87 -0.27
CA LEU A 105 -15.77 10.18 -0.75
C LEU A 105 -16.02 10.34 -2.26
N TRP A 106 -15.68 9.32 -3.05
CA TRP A 106 -15.97 9.29 -4.49
C TRP A 106 -17.47 9.32 -4.78
N ARG A 107 -18.25 8.59 -4.00
CA ARG A 107 -19.72 8.51 -4.13
C ARG A 107 -20.45 9.76 -3.61
N GLY A 108 -19.74 10.75 -3.06
CA GLY A 108 -20.32 11.95 -2.46
C GLY A 108 -21.14 11.70 -1.20
N GLN A 109 -20.89 10.56 -0.52
CA GLN A 109 -21.56 10.21 0.74
C GLN A 109 -20.90 10.96 1.91
N GLU A 110 -21.65 11.09 3.00
CA GLU A 110 -21.08 11.64 4.24
C GLU A 110 -19.94 10.77 4.74
N THR A 111 -18.81 11.41 5.01
CA THR A 111 -17.58 10.73 5.43
C THR A 111 -17.13 11.25 6.78
N GLY A 112 -16.55 10.36 7.61
CA GLY A 112 -16.08 10.72 8.92
C GLY A 112 -14.91 9.86 9.41
N TRP A 113 -14.36 10.22 10.58
CA TRP A 113 -13.29 9.46 11.20
C TRP A 113 -13.72 8.03 11.59
N ARG A 114 -15.04 7.79 11.79
CA ARG A 114 -15.61 6.47 12.09
C ARG A 114 -15.45 5.48 10.93
N ASP A 115 -15.35 5.97 9.70
CA ASP A 115 -15.16 5.14 8.51
C ASP A 115 -13.83 4.40 8.52
N LEU A 116 -12.81 4.95 9.19
CA LEU A 116 -11.52 4.25 9.38
C LEU A 116 -11.65 2.94 10.14
N PHE A 117 -12.65 2.85 11.01
CA PHE A 117 -12.88 1.69 11.87
C PHE A 117 -13.97 0.74 11.34
N CYS A 118 -14.53 1.01 10.17
CA CYS A 118 -15.59 0.18 9.58
C CYS A 118 -15.12 -1.25 9.27
N GLY A 119 -13.82 -1.48 9.15
CA GLY A 119 -13.21 -2.79 8.96
C GLY A 119 -13.20 -3.69 10.21
N ILE A 120 -13.37 -3.14 11.43
CA ILE A 120 -13.25 -3.91 12.67
C ILE A 120 -14.28 -5.05 12.75
N PRO A 121 -15.58 -4.84 12.47
CA PRO A 121 -16.58 -5.92 12.51
C PRO A 121 -16.28 -7.05 11.51
N GLN A 122 -15.55 -6.75 10.45
CA GLN A 122 -15.19 -7.68 9.38
C GLN A 122 -13.68 -8.04 9.38
N ALA A 123 -12.96 -7.74 10.47
CA ALA A 123 -11.52 -7.88 10.56
C ALA A 123 -11.03 -9.28 10.13
N GLY A 124 -11.72 -10.34 10.52
CA GLY A 124 -11.37 -11.71 10.11
C GLY A 124 -11.34 -11.91 8.60
N ARG A 125 -12.35 -11.39 7.87
CA ARG A 125 -12.40 -11.49 6.40
C ARG A 125 -11.34 -10.61 5.73
N VAL A 126 -11.13 -9.41 6.26
CA VAL A 126 -10.10 -8.48 5.76
C VAL A 126 -8.71 -9.08 5.93
N LEU A 127 -8.43 -9.67 7.10
CA LEU A 127 -7.15 -10.32 7.38
C LEU A 127 -6.94 -11.57 6.51
N LEU A 128 -7.98 -12.39 6.31
CA LEU A 128 -7.93 -13.55 5.41
C LEU A 128 -7.66 -13.11 3.97
N LEU A 129 -8.37 -12.10 3.46
CA LEU A 129 -8.15 -11.55 2.13
C LEU A 129 -6.71 -11.01 1.98
N THR A 130 -6.22 -10.29 2.99
CA THR A 130 -4.84 -9.78 3.00
C THR A 130 -3.83 -10.92 3.00
N LEU A 131 -4.07 -11.97 3.78
CA LEU A 131 -3.22 -13.16 3.82
C LEU A 131 -3.20 -13.89 2.47
N GLU A 132 -4.34 -14.06 1.82
CA GLU A 132 -4.42 -14.67 0.48
C GLU A 132 -3.66 -13.83 -0.55
N ILE A 133 -3.86 -12.51 -0.58
CA ILE A 133 -3.12 -11.60 -1.46
C ILE A 133 -1.62 -11.68 -1.18
N PHE A 134 -1.23 -11.71 0.09
CA PHE A 134 0.18 -11.82 0.49
C PHE A 134 0.79 -13.15 0.02
N LEU A 135 0.12 -14.28 0.25
CA LEU A 135 0.61 -15.61 -0.16
C LEU A 135 0.76 -15.71 -1.69
N PHE A 136 -0.24 -15.25 -2.45
CA PHE A 136 -0.13 -15.22 -3.91
C PHE A 136 0.96 -14.26 -4.39
N SER A 137 1.09 -13.10 -3.77
CA SER A 137 2.16 -12.15 -4.11
C SER A 137 3.54 -12.71 -3.77
N LEU A 138 3.67 -13.39 -2.63
CA LEU A 138 4.89 -14.08 -2.22
C LEU A 138 5.26 -15.18 -3.21
N LEU A 139 4.28 -16.01 -3.64
CA LEU A 139 4.49 -17.04 -4.64
C LEU A 139 5.05 -16.45 -5.95
N TRP A 140 4.45 -15.37 -6.44
CA TRP A 140 4.93 -14.69 -7.65
C TRP A 140 6.30 -14.02 -7.44
N ALA A 141 6.57 -13.48 -6.25
CA ALA A 141 7.86 -12.91 -5.90
C ALA A 141 8.96 -13.98 -5.90
N VAL A 142 8.72 -15.11 -5.24
CA VAL A 142 9.68 -16.23 -5.18
C VAL A 142 9.95 -16.77 -6.57
N LEU A 143 8.89 -17.08 -7.36
CA LEU A 143 9.03 -17.56 -8.73
C LEU A 143 9.81 -16.57 -9.59
N GLY A 144 9.47 -15.30 -9.54
CA GLY A 144 10.13 -14.25 -10.31
C GLY A 144 11.59 -14.05 -9.87
N THR A 145 11.89 -14.14 -8.57
CA THR A 145 13.26 -14.06 -8.05
C THR A 145 14.12 -15.23 -8.53
N ILE A 146 13.57 -16.44 -8.53
CA ILE A 146 14.28 -17.62 -9.08
C ILE A 146 14.61 -17.40 -10.55
N LEU A 147 13.63 -16.97 -11.36
CA LEU A 147 13.84 -16.69 -12.79
C LEU A 147 14.87 -15.57 -13.00
N LEU A 148 14.79 -14.50 -12.20
CA LEU A 148 15.77 -13.41 -12.25
C LEU A 148 17.16 -13.89 -11.89
N THR A 149 17.31 -14.69 -10.83
CA THR A 149 18.61 -15.23 -10.40
C THR A 149 19.25 -16.10 -11.47
N ILE A 150 18.46 -16.98 -12.09
CA ILE A 150 18.94 -17.82 -13.22
C ILE A 150 19.36 -16.91 -14.39
N GLY A 151 18.53 -15.92 -14.74
CA GLY A 151 18.86 -14.96 -15.80
C GLY A 151 20.14 -14.20 -15.53
N VAL A 152 20.31 -13.63 -14.34
CA VAL A 152 21.52 -12.91 -13.92
C VAL A 152 22.74 -13.85 -13.90
N PHE A 153 22.60 -15.10 -13.48
CA PHE A 153 23.69 -16.08 -13.53
C PHE A 153 24.18 -16.31 -14.98
N ILE A 154 23.25 -16.50 -15.93
CA ILE A 154 23.59 -16.64 -17.35
C ILE A 154 24.27 -15.37 -17.87
N LEU A 155 23.75 -14.19 -17.54
CA LEU A 155 24.32 -12.90 -17.94
C LEU A 155 25.74 -12.71 -17.41
N ASN A 156 25.99 -13.09 -16.14
CA ASN A 156 27.36 -13.06 -15.56
C ASN A 156 28.31 -13.97 -16.31
N THR A 157 27.87 -15.17 -16.71
CA THR A 157 28.72 -16.09 -17.48
C THR A 157 29.07 -15.51 -18.86
N VAL A 158 28.10 -14.94 -19.54
CA VAL A 158 28.33 -14.28 -20.85
C VAL A 158 29.24 -13.04 -20.69
N SER A 159 29.01 -12.22 -19.66
CA SER A 159 29.85 -11.07 -19.33
C SER A 159 31.31 -11.46 -19.07
N PHE A 160 31.52 -12.56 -18.34
CA PHE A 160 32.85 -13.10 -18.09
C PHE A 160 33.57 -13.49 -19.41
N LEU A 161 32.88 -14.12 -20.36
CA LEU A 161 33.42 -14.46 -21.66
C LEU A 161 33.76 -13.18 -22.50
N LEU A 162 32.90 -12.17 -22.45
CA LEU A 162 33.13 -10.89 -23.12
C LEU A 162 34.30 -10.10 -22.49
N ALA A 163 34.49 -10.23 -21.17
CA ALA A 163 35.61 -9.60 -20.46
C ALA A 163 36.99 -10.12 -20.92
N ALA A 164 37.05 -11.33 -21.50
CA ALA A 164 38.25 -11.84 -22.14
C ALA A 164 38.67 -11.02 -23.39
N LEU A 165 37.70 -10.34 -24.06
CA LEU A 165 37.98 -9.44 -25.18
C LEU A 165 38.26 -8.01 -24.68
N SER A 166 37.45 -7.51 -23.77
CA SER A 166 37.65 -6.23 -23.09
C SER A 166 36.86 -6.21 -21.78
N TYR A 167 37.54 -5.88 -20.70
CA TYR A 167 36.93 -5.76 -19.37
C TYR A 167 35.78 -4.73 -19.35
N GLN A 168 35.99 -3.59 -19.99
CA GLN A 168 34.96 -2.54 -20.05
C GLN A 168 33.71 -2.98 -20.81
N LEU A 169 33.86 -3.71 -21.91
CA LEU A 169 32.71 -4.26 -22.65
C LEU A 169 31.93 -5.28 -21.83
N GLY A 170 32.62 -6.17 -21.10
CA GLY A 170 31.98 -7.14 -20.24
C GLY A 170 31.18 -6.46 -19.11
N GLN A 171 31.71 -5.45 -18.46
CA GLN A 171 31.03 -4.70 -17.40
C GLN A 171 29.81 -3.92 -17.92
N LEU A 172 29.96 -3.16 -19.01
CA LEU A 172 28.87 -2.41 -19.63
C LEU A 172 27.71 -3.34 -20.04
N PHE A 173 28.03 -4.49 -20.64
CA PHE A 173 27.06 -5.50 -21.02
C PHE A 173 26.27 -6.01 -19.80
N LEU A 174 26.97 -6.34 -18.70
CA LEU A 174 26.36 -6.82 -17.46
C LEU A 174 25.42 -5.77 -16.85
N GLU A 175 25.86 -4.52 -16.75
CA GLU A 175 25.09 -3.43 -16.17
C GLU A 175 23.79 -3.18 -16.97
N LEU A 176 23.88 -3.03 -18.29
CA LEU A 176 22.73 -2.78 -19.13
C LEU A 176 21.72 -3.93 -19.11
N LEU A 177 22.20 -5.17 -19.20
CA LEU A 177 21.32 -6.33 -19.20
C LEU A 177 20.75 -6.65 -17.82
N SER A 178 21.48 -6.43 -16.74
CA SER A 178 20.96 -6.59 -15.37
C SER A 178 19.89 -5.54 -15.07
N LEU A 179 20.05 -4.31 -15.55
CA LEU A 179 19.04 -3.28 -15.49
C LEU A 179 17.78 -3.70 -16.27
N ALA A 180 17.94 -4.19 -17.51
CA ALA A 180 16.82 -4.66 -18.33
C ALA A 180 16.10 -5.84 -17.67
N ALA A 181 16.84 -6.80 -17.10
CA ALA A 181 16.28 -7.93 -16.38
C ALA A 181 15.51 -7.50 -15.13
N SER A 182 16.03 -6.53 -14.38
CA SER A 182 15.37 -5.96 -13.19
C SER A 182 14.07 -5.23 -13.55
N VAL A 183 14.08 -4.45 -14.64
CA VAL A 183 12.85 -3.80 -15.15
C VAL A 183 11.85 -4.85 -15.63
N GLY A 184 12.30 -5.87 -16.36
CA GLY A 184 11.46 -6.98 -16.80
C GLY A 184 10.82 -7.73 -15.61
N PHE A 185 11.58 -8.00 -14.57
CA PHE A 185 11.07 -8.59 -13.33
C PHE A 185 10.02 -7.69 -12.66
N MET A 186 10.30 -6.39 -12.57
CA MET A 186 9.37 -5.43 -12.00
C MET A 186 8.03 -5.42 -12.75
N VAL A 187 8.07 -5.33 -14.09
CA VAL A 187 6.87 -5.37 -14.93
C VAL A 187 6.11 -6.69 -14.76
N PHE A 188 6.82 -7.81 -14.75
CA PHE A 188 6.24 -9.13 -14.52
C PHE A 188 5.53 -9.19 -13.17
N PHE A 189 6.20 -8.82 -12.08
CA PHE A 189 5.68 -8.88 -10.73
C PHE A 189 4.46 -7.97 -10.56
N TYR A 190 4.56 -6.70 -10.97
CA TYR A 190 3.43 -5.77 -10.87
C TYR A 190 2.24 -6.21 -11.71
N SER A 191 2.45 -6.76 -12.92
CA SER A 191 1.35 -7.27 -13.74
C SER A 191 0.58 -8.42 -13.08
N ARG A 192 1.23 -9.17 -12.17
CA ARG A 192 0.60 -10.24 -11.38
C ARG A 192 -0.12 -9.69 -10.14
N VAL A 193 0.51 -8.80 -9.42
CA VAL A 193 -0.06 -8.21 -8.18
C VAL A 193 -1.25 -7.31 -8.47
N LEU A 194 -1.22 -6.54 -9.57
CA LEU A 194 -2.34 -5.67 -9.95
C LEU A 194 -3.67 -6.40 -10.15
N ARG A 195 -3.67 -7.72 -10.39
CA ARG A 195 -4.90 -8.51 -10.47
C ARG A 195 -5.72 -8.48 -9.20
N TYR A 196 -5.08 -8.26 -8.06
CA TYR A 196 -5.70 -8.31 -6.73
C TYR A 196 -6.06 -6.91 -6.20
N ALA A 197 -5.76 -5.86 -6.96
CA ALA A 197 -5.86 -4.47 -6.50
C ALA A 197 -7.30 -4.04 -6.15
N LEU A 198 -8.32 -4.64 -6.79
CA LEU A 198 -9.72 -4.29 -6.57
C LEU A 198 -10.42 -5.19 -5.53
N ALA A 199 -9.75 -6.24 -5.01
CA ALA A 199 -10.36 -7.21 -4.11
C ALA A 199 -10.96 -6.57 -2.84
N TYR A 200 -10.28 -5.57 -2.27
CA TYR A 200 -10.78 -4.83 -1.10
C TYR A 200 -12.05 -4.02 -1.41
N TYR A 201 -12.13 -3.41 -2.59
CA TYR A 201 -13.33 -2.65 -3.01
C TYR A 201 -14.51 -3.58 -3.25
N ILE A 202 -14.28 -4.76 -3.83
CA ILE A 202 -15.30 -5.79 -4.03
C ILE A 202 -15.82 -6.29 -2.68
N LEU A 203 -14.93 -6.54 -1.71
CA LEU A 203 -15.33 -6.95 -0.36
C LEU A 203 -16.11 -5.85 0.38
N LEU A 204 -15.84 -4.57 0.09
CA LEU A 204 -16.61 -3.42 0.62
C LEU A 204 -18.02 -3.38 0.07
N ASP A 205 -18.18 -3.59 -1.24
CA ASP A 205 -19.47 -3.52 -1.90
C ASP A 205 -20.33 -4.77 -1.70
N GLN A 206 -19.68 -5.93 -1.53
CA GLN A 206 -20.34 -7.22 -1.37
C GLN A 206 -19.90 -7.92 -0.08
N PRO A 207 -20.44 -7.51 1.07
CA PRO A 207 -20.05 -8.07 2.37
C PRO A 207 -20.43 -9.56 2.55
N ARG A 208 -21.19 -10.16 1.61
CA ARG A 208 -21.50 -11.59 1.61
C ARG A 208 -20.39 -12.46 1.04
N TYR A 209 -19.49 -11.89 0.23
CA TYR A 209 -18.40 -12.63 -0.38
C TYR A 209 -17.40 -13.10 0.67
N ARG A 210 -16.87 -14.31 0.42
CA ARG A 210 -15.68 -14.80 1.11
C ARG A 210 -14.44 -14.11 0.55
N ALA A 211 -13.32 -14.17 1.27
CA ALA A 211 -12.06 -13.58 0.84
C ALA A 211 -11.62 -14.09 -0.54
N SER A 212 -11.66 -15.41 -0.76
CA SER A 212 -11.31 -16.05 -2.04
C SER A 212 -12.24 -15.63 -3.19
N GLU A 213 -13.54 -15.51 -2.94
CA GLU A 213 -14.51 -15.07 -3.96
C GLU A 213 -14.25 -13.61 -4.38
N ALA A 214 -13.96 -12.72 -3.42
CA ALA A 214 -13.59 -11.33 -3.71
C ALA A 214 -12.27 -11.25 -4.50
N LEU A 215 -11.33 -12.17 -4.21
CA LEU A 215 -10.06 -12.25 -4.93
C LEU A 215 -10.26 -12.71 -6.38
N ASP A 216 -11.07 -13.73 -6.61
CA ASP A 216 -11.36 -14.25 -7.95
C ASP A 216 -12.15 -13.22 -8.76
N ALA A 217 -13.15 -12.59 -8.18
CA ALA A 217 -13.88 -11.48 -8.80
C ALA A 217 -12.95 -10.31 -9.18
N SER A 218 -11.93 -10.00 -8.35
CA SER A 218 -10.93 -8.99 -8.68
C SER A 218 -10.08 -9.38 -9.89
N LYS A 219 -9.69 -10.64 -9.99
CA LYS A 219 -8.92 -11.15 -11.14
C LYS A 219 -9.70 -10.98 -12.44
N ASP A 220 -10.99 -11.32 -12.43
CA ASP A 220 -11.88 -11.23 -13.58
C ASP A 220 -12.16 -9.79 -13.98
N LEU A 221 -12.47 -8.94 -13.00
CA LEU A 221 -12.74 -7.53 -13.23
C LEU A 221 -11.52 -6.78 -13.79
N MET A 222 -10.30 -7.22 -13.44
CA MET A 222 -9.04 -6.61 -13.92
C MET A 222 -8.60 -7.12 -15.30
N VAL A 223 -9.31 -8.06 -15.92
CA VAL A 223 -9.01 -8.51 -17.29
C VAL A 223 -9.24 -7.34 -18.26
N GLY A 224 -8.21 -7.01 -19.05
CA GLY A 224 -8.24 -5.88 -19.99
C GLY A 224 -7.97 -4.50 -19.36
N HIS A 225 -8.13 -4.34 -18.05
CA HIS A 225 -8.02 -3.05 -17.37
C HIS A 225 -6.70 -2.82 -16.63
N ARG A 226 -5.80 -3.84 -16.55
CA ARG A 226 -4.53 -3.79 -15.78
C ARG A 226 -3.62 -2.68 -16.24
N TRP A 227 -3.45 -2.52 -17.56
CA TRP A 227 -2.60 -1.47 -18.13
C TRP A 227 -3.13 -0.07 -17.81
N THR A 228 -4.44 0.11 -17.91
CA THR A 228 -5.10 1.38 -17.59
C THR A 228 -4.90 1.75 -16.12
N PHE A 229 -5.04 0.78 -15.21
CA PHE A 229 -4.78 0.98 -13.79
C PHE A 229 -3.29 1.24 -13.50
N PHE A 230 -2.39 0.49 -14.14
CA PHE A 230 -0.96 0.71 -14.02
C PHE A 230 -0.58 2.14 -14.41
N VAL A 231 -1.08 2.63 -15.55
CA VAL A 231 -0.77 4.00 -16.00
C VAL A 231 -1.45 5.06 -15.11
N LEU A 232 -2.60 4.75 -14.50
CA LEU A 232 -3.17 5.62 -13.46
C LEU A 232 -2.20 5.76 -12.29
N LEU A 233 -1.68 4.66 -11.75
CA LEU A 233 -0.70 4.67 -10.65
C LEU A 233 0.62 5.35 -11.07
N LEU A 234 1.11 5.07 -12.29
CA LEU A 234 2.32 5.69 -12.83
C LEU A 234 2.21 7.22 -12.88
N SER A 235 1.00 7.74 -13.10
CA SER A 235 0.76 9.19 -13.12
C SER A 235 0.95 9.87 -11.75
N PHE A 236 1.02 9.10 -10.66
CA PHE A 236 1.37 9.57 -9.33
C PHE A 236 2.86 9.39 -8.99
N LEU A 237 3.59 8.64 -9.82
CA LEU A 237 5.00 8.32 -9.58
C LEU A 237 5.86 9.58 -9.40
N GLY A 238 5.62 10.62 -10.20
CA GLY A 238 6.36 11.88 -10.07
C GLY A 238 6.25 12.51 -8.69
N TRP A 239 5.08 12.42 -8.06
CA TRP A 239 4.87 12.92 -6.69
C TRP A 239 5.58 12.05 -5.63
N PHE A 240 5.60 10.73 -5.83
CA PHE A 240 6.36 9.82 -4.96
C PHE A 240 7.86 10.05 -5.08
N LEU A 241 8.37 10.27 -6.30
CA LEU A 241 9.78 10.62 -6.54
C LEU A 241 10.14 11.95 -5.90
N LEU A 242 9.27 12.95 -5.98
CA LEU A 242 9.47 14.23 -5.28
C LEU A 242 9.53 14.03 -3.76
N GLY A 243 8.62 13.24 -3.20
CA GLY A 243 8.63 12.91 -1.77
C GLY A 243 9.91 12.19 -1.33
N SER A 244 10.38 11.21 -2.12
CA SER A 244 11.62 10.47 -1.83
C SER A 244 12.85 11.38 -1.93
N LEU A 245 12.88 12.30 -2.88
CA LEU A 245 13.95 13.28 -3.02
C LEU A 245 14.01 14.23 -1.81
N LEU A 246 12.85 14.71 -1.35
CA LEU A 246 12.76 15.55 -0.15
C LEU A 246 13.25 14.80 1.10
N CYS A 247 12.84 13.53 1.27
CA CYS A 247 13.33 12.67 2.33
C CYS A 247 14.84 12.49 2.29
N SER A 248 15.40 12.20 1.12
CA SER A 248 16.83 11.99 0.93
C SER A 248 17.62 13.28 1.24
N ALA A 249 17.15 14.42 0.76
CA ALA A 249 17.78 15.71 1.02
C ALA A 249 17.78 16.05 2.52
N ALA A 250 16.64 15.85 3.20
CA ALA A 250 16.54 16.07 4.65
C ALA A 250 17.47 15.12 5.44
N GLY A 251 17.56 13.83 5.03
CA GLY A 251 18.47 12.87 5.63
C GLY A 251 19.94 13.25 5.48
N LEU A 252 20.36 13.70 4.28
CA LEU A 252 21.71 14.14 4.02
C LEU A 252 22.08 15.39 4.84
N LEU A 253 21.16 16.36 4.94
CA LEU A 253 21.36 17.56 5.77
C LEU A 253 21.55 17.19 7.25
N CYS A 254 20.75 16.26 7.77
CA CYS A 254 20.89 15.80 9.15
C CYS A 254 22.25 15.12 9.39
N GLN A 255 22.71 14.29 8.45
CA GLN A 255 24.01 13.61 8.58
C GLN A 255 25.19 14.58 8.58
N GLN A 256 25.09 15.70 7.88
CA GLN A 256 26.15 16.73 7.86
C GLN A 256 26.15 17.62 9.10
N LEU A 257 24.97 17.87 9.67
CA LEU A 257 24.83 18.82 10.79
C LEU A 257 25.03 18.19 12.17
N LEU A 258 24.87 16.87 12.29
CA LEU A 258 24.86 16.17 13.58
C LEU A 258 25.91 15.05 13.60
N PRO A 259 26.57 14.82 14.77
CA PRO A 259 27.56 13.76 14.90
C PRO A 259 26.95 12.38 14.64
N SER A 260 27.61 11.59 13.79
CA SER A 260 27.20 10.25 13.40
C SER A 260 27.14 9.30 14.61
N GLY A 261 26.08 8.46 14.65
CA GLY A 261 25.95 7.37 15.64
C GLY A 261 25.13 7.70 16.88
N SER A 262 24.59 8.91 17.04
CA SER A 262 23.72 9.23 18.17
C SER A 262 22.25 8.86 17.91
N VAL A 263 21.56 8.33 18.94
CA VAL A 263 20.10 8.09 18.89
C VAL A 263 19.34 9.37 18.61
N GLY A 264 19.86 10.51 19.09
CA GLY A 264 19.32 11.84 18.83
C GLY A 264 19.32 12.17 17.34
N LEU A 265 20.36 11.82 16.59
CA LEU A 265 20.43 12.00 15.15
C LEU A 265 19.31 11.21 14.42
N ALA A 266 19.13 9.94 14.77
CA ALA A 266 18.10 9.12 14.18
C ALA A 266 16.69 9.68 14.42
N LEU A 267 16.41 10.15 15.63
CA LEU A 267 15.14 10.78 16.00
C LEU A 267 14.89 12.09 15.23
N ILE A 268 15.90 12.96 15.20
CA ILE A 268 15.79 14.25 14.50
C ILE A 268 15.62 14.03 13.00
N THR A 269 16.37 13.09 12.41
CA THR A 269 16.24 12.72 11.00
C THR A 269 14.83 12.20 10.70
N TRP A 270 14.32 11.29 11.53
CA TRP A 270 12.99 10.74 11.38
C TRP A 270 11.90 11.83 11.50
N LEU A 271 12.01 12.73 12.47
CA LEU A 271 11.07 13.84 12.64
C LEU A 271 11.11 14.81 11.45
N LEU A 272 12.30 15.22 11.02
CA LEU A 272 12.45 16.16 9.90
C LEU A 272 11.96 15.57 8.58
N THR A 273 12.30 14.32 8.27
CA THR A 273 11.82 13.64 7.07
C THR A 273 10.29 13.48 7.10
N SER A 274 9.72 13.13 8.25
CA SER A 274 8.28 13.04 8.43
C SER A 274 7.60 14.40 8.25
N LEU A 275 8.15 15.46 8.82
CA LEU A 275 7.60 16.81 8.72
C LEU A 275 7.67 17.37 7.29
N CYS A 276 8.77 17.12 6.57
CA CYS A 276 8.94 17.55 5.18
C CYS A 276 7.97 16.83 4.23
N THR A 277 7.69 15.54 4.46
CA THR A 277 6.81 14.75 3.58
C THR A 277 5.33 14.85 3.96
N LEU A 278 5.02 15.24 5.18
CA LEU A 278 3.65 15.29 5.71
C LEU A 278 2.69 16.13 4.84
N PRO A 279 3.01 17.36 4.38
CA PRO A 279 2.11 18.15 3.53
C PRO A 279 1.80 17.44 2.21
N LEU A 280 2.82 16.78 1.61
CA LEU A 280 2.67 16.04 0.38
C LEU A 280 1.78 14.81 0.58
N THR A 281 2.00 14.04 1.65
CA THR A 281 1.21 12.84 1.95
C THR A 281 -0.23 13.17 2.29
N LEU A 282 -0.50 14.24 3.05
CA LEU A 282 -1.86 14.68 3.40
C LEU A 282 -2.68 15.12 2.18
N TRP A 283 -2.03 15.51 1.10
CA TRP A 283 -2.69 15.85 -0.15
C TRP A 283 -2.76 14.64 -1.10
N LEU A 284 -1.66 13.89 -1.22
CA LEU A 284 -1.50 12.83 -2.21
C LEU A 284 -2.32 11.58 -1.87
N VAL A 285 -2.33 11.19 -0.59
CA VAL A 285 -2.94 9.92 -0.16
C VAL A 285 -4.47 9.92 -0.36
N PRO A 286 -5.24 10.94 0.07
CA PRO A 286 -6.67 10.98 -0.22
C PRO A 286 -6.97 11.11 -1.71
N TYR A 287 -6.09 11.81 -2.48
CA TYR A 287 -6.25 11.94 -3.92
C TYR A 287 -6.05 10.60 -4.64
N LEU A 288 -5.04 9.82 -4.22
CA LEU A 288 -4.80 8.48 -4.74
C LEU A 288 -5.97 7.54 -4.38
N ALA A 289 -6.42 7.53 -3.12
CA ALA A 289 -7.52 6.69 -2.67
C ALA A 289 -8.82 6.98 -3.44
N CYS A 290 -9.16 8.25 -3.60
CA CYS A 290 -10.34 8.67 -4.36
C CYS A 290 -10.21 8.33 -5.86
N SER A 291 -9.00 8.47 -6.45
CA SER A 291 -8.77 8.09 -7.85
C SER A 291 -8.86 6.58 -8.08
N CYS A 292 -8.37 5.77 -7.13
CA CYS A 292 -8.51 4.31 -7.19
C CYS A 292 -9.97 3.86 -7.01
N ALA A 293 -10.72 4.52 -6.12
CA ALA A 293 -12.14 4.29 -5.96
C ALA A 293 -12.92 4.63 -7.25
N GLY A 294 -12.60 5.75 -7.90
CA GLY A 294 -13.18 6.13 -9.18
C GLY A 294 -12.86 5.16 -10.32
N PHE A 295 -11.63 4.60 -10.31
CA PHE A 295 -11.28 3.54 -11.24
C PHE A 295 -12.12 2.28 -11.01
N TYR A 296 -12.25 1.86 -9.74
CA TYR A 296 -13.09 0.71 -9.38
C TYR A 296 -14.54 0.89 -9.86
N GLU A 297 -15.16 2.05 -9.58
CA GLU A 297 -16.51 2.36 -10.02
C GLU A 297 -16.66 2.30 -11.55
N ALA A 298 -15.71 2.88 -12.29
CA ALA A 298 -15.75 2.89 -13.75
C ALA A 298 -15.66 1.48 -14.34
N VAL A 299 -14.85 0.59 -13.73
CA VAL A 299 -14.69 -0.79 -14.19
C VAL A 299 -15.85 -1.67 -13.73
N ALA A 300 -16.41 -1.44 -12.53
CA ALA A 300 -17.56 -2.17 -12.02
C ALA A 300 -18.85 -1.87 -12.80
N GLN A 301 -18.99 -0.65 -13.35
CA GLN A 301 -20.10 -0.28 -14.22
C GLN A 301 -20.00 -0.88 -15.62
N ASN A 302 -18.78 -1.08 -16.13
CA ASN A 302 -18.55 -1.64 -17.46
C ASN A 302 -17.58 -2.84 -17.34
N PRO A 303 -18.03 -3.96 -16.75
CA PRO A 303 -17.22 -5.16 -16.69
C PRO A 303 -16.94 -5.65 -18.10
N GLY A 304 -15.67 -6.00 -18.40
CA GLY A 304 -15.28 -6.49 -19.72
C GLY A 304 -16.05 -7.77 -20.08
N PRO A 305 -16.20 -8.10 -21.37
CA PRO A 305 -17.02 -9.22 -21.86
C PRO A 305 -16.60 -10.60 -21.33
N ALA A 306 -15.40 -10.70 -20.75
CA ALA A 306 -14.86 -11.92 -20.13
C ALA A 306 -15.00 -11.94 -18.60
N SER A 307 -15.60 -10.90 -17.99
CA SER A 307 -15.78 -10.85 -16.55
C SER A 307 -17.09 -11.57 -16.19
N GLY A 308 -17.03 -12.59 -15.33
CA GLY A 308 -18.22 -13.19 -14.72
C GLY A 308 -18.91 -12.27 -13.69
N PHE A 309 -18.48 -11.01 -13.59
CA PHE A 309 -19.02 -10.05 -12.66
C PHE A 309 -20.34 -9.47 -13.23
N PRO A 310 -21.47 -9.60 -12.53
CA PRO A 310 -22.72 -9.02 -13.02
C PRO A 310 -22.56 -7.49 -13.10
N PRO A 311 -22.94 -6.87 -14.24
CA PRO A 311 -22.94 -5.42 -14.31
C PRO A 311 -23.85 -4.89 -13.21
N ARG A 312 -23.36 -3.87 -12.48
CA ARG A 312 -24.21 -3.18 -11.52
C ARG A 312 -25.42 -2.63 -12.29
N PRO A 313 -26.67 -2.88 -11.84
CA PRO A 313 -27.84 -2.29 -12.49
C PRO A 313 -27.56 -0.81 -12.67
N GLU A 314 -27.58 -0.33 -13.91
CA GLU A 314 -27.56 1.10 -14.15
C GLU A 314 -28.67 1.68 -13.32
N GLU A 315 -28.36 2.62 -12.45
CA GLU A 315 -29.32 3.49 -11.80
C GLU A 315 -29.88 4.39 -12.92
N SER A 316 -30.66 3.75 -13.79
CA SER A 316 -31.24 4.31 -15.02
C SER A 316 -32.48 5.16 -14.73
N ASP A 317 -32.53 5.69 -13.50
CA ASP A 317 -33.59 6.66 -13.17
C ASP A 317 -33.01 8.08 -13.28
N PRO A 318 -33.22 8.77 -14.44
CA PRO A 318 -32.80 10.15 -14.61
C PRO A 318 -33.54 11.10 -13.64
N GLU A 319 -34.68 10.68 -13.08
CA GLU A 319 -35.41 11.48 -12.09
C GLU A 319 -34.73 11.50 -10.70
N ARG A 320 -33.97 10.48 -10.31
CA ARG A 320 -33.18 10.53 -9.08
C ARG A 320 -31.95 11.45 -9.17
N ARG A 321 -31.39 11.69 -10.38
CA ARG A 321 -30.34 12.69 -10.58
C ARG A 321 -30.83 14.13 -10.42
N SER A 322 -32.12 14.40 -10.70
CA SER A 322 -32.71 15.74 -10.57
C SER A 322 -33.21 16.03 -9.15
N ARG A 323 -33.53 15.01 -8.38
CA ARG A 323 -33.84 15.12 -6.95
C ARG A 323 -32.59 14.92 -6.11
N GLY A 324 -31.61 15.82 -6.24
CA GLY A 324 -30.48 15.97 -5.34
C GLY A 324 -30.88 16.32 -3.90
N GLY A 325 -31.94 15.72 -3.40
CA GLY A 325 -32.47 15.77 -2.06
C GLY A 325 -32.27 14.42 -1.41
N PHE A 326 -31.47 14.44 -0.42
CA PHE A 326 -31.21 13.44 0.58
C PHE A 326 -32.51 12.87 1.13
N ASP A 327 -32.95 11.70 0.65
CA ASP A 327 -33.93 10.89 1.36
C ASP A 327 -33.21 9.71 1.99
N GLY A 328 -33.01 9.84 3.31
CA GLY A 328 -32.29 8.91 4.17
C GLY A 328 -33.08 7.63 4.48
N ASP A 329 -33.41 6.83 3.47
CA ASP A 329 -34.05 5.53 3.69
C ASP A 329 -33.38 4.40 2.91
N TYR A 330 -32.04 4.24 3.15
CA TYR A 330 -31.36 3.01 2.79
C TYR A 330 -31.35 2.06 3.99
N ARG A 331 -32.33 1.16 4.04
CA ARG A 331 -32.32 0.02 4.95
C ARG A 331 -31.48 -1.12 4.34
N PRO A 332 -30.48 -1.68 5.04
CA PRO A 332 -29.67 -2.80 4.58
C PRO A 332 -30.44 -4.14 4.52
N GLY A 333 -31.69 -4.16 4.10
CA GLY A 333 -32.55 -5.34 4.07
C GLY A 333 -33.30 -5.59 2.76
N ASP A 334 -33.36 -4.62 1.86
CA ASP A 334 -34.32 -4.68 0.73
C ASP A 334 -33.76 -5.27 -0.57
N TYR A 335 -32.56 -5.85 -0.57
CA TYR A 335 -32.07 -6.57 -1.74
C TYR A 335 -32.49 -8.05 -1.67
N GLN A 336 -33.66 -8.34 -2.20
CA GLN A 336 -34.04 -9.71 -2.59
C GLN A 336 -33.31 -10.04 -3.89
N GLY A 337 -32.23 -10.82 -3.79
CA GLY A 337 -31.56 -11.40 -4.95
C GLY A 337 -32.48 -12.37 -5.69
N PRO A 338 -32.24 -12.60 -7.01
CA PRO A 338 -33.04 -13.57 -7.76
C PRO A 338 -32.94 -14.96 -7.14
N ASP A 339 -34.09 -15.60 -6.93
CA ASP A 339 -34.22 -16.97 -6.44
C ASP A 339 -33.42 -17.92 -7.34
N LEU A 340 -32.41 -18.55 -6.81
CA LEU A 340 -31.75 -19.67 -7.47
C LEU A 340 -32.65 -20.91 -7.29
N PRO A 341 -33.03 -21.63 -8.37
CA PRO A 341 -33.72 -22.88 -8.25
C PRO A 341 -32.82 -23.94 -7.58
N ILE A 342 -33.43 -24.71 -6.69
CA ILE A 342 -32.88 -25.82 -5.92
C ILE A 342 -32.32 -26.92 -6.83
#